data_a4d5621af5bfd81e804727c8e3c226ea
#
_entry.id   a4d5621af5bfd81e804727c8e3c226ea
#
_cell.length_a   1.000
_cell.length_b   1.000
_cell.length_c   1.000
_cell.angle_alpha   90.00
_cell.angle_beta   90.00
_cell.angle_gamma   90.00
#
_symmetry.space_group_name_H-M   'P 1'
#
loop_
_entity.id
_entity.type
_entity.pdbx_description
1 polymer ?
#
loop_
_entity_poly.entity_id
_entity_poly.type
_entity_poly.pdbx_seq_one_letter_code
_entity_poly.pdbx_strand_id
1 'polypeptide(L)'
;MYGNITDFKLYCDAAGYDYSTYTDEQITYTLDLSSKKLDSKYRSQWIGERADINQELEWARKNAYGSHTGRLYASDSVPNDVINSTYELSFQVLDGVVRGVVSTSPGATIKSEKKSLVSGMFKEVEYTSGLSPEDQENQVFDTIAELYLFDLLTRGSSGGFTTCKKL
;
A
#
# COMPACT_ATOMS: atom_id res chain seq x y z
N MET A 1 5.82 -14.02 -4.40
CA MET A 1 5.99 -12.69 -3.81
C MET A 1 6.84 -11.81 -4.71
N TYR A 2 6.66 -10.49 -4.67
CA TYR A 2 7.54 -9.52 -5.33
C TYR A 2 8.73 -9.20 -4.42
N GLY A 3 9.94 -9.22 -5.00
CA GLY A 3 11.17 -9.03 -4.24
C GLY A 3 11.58 -10.22 -3.38
N ASN A 4 12.50 -9.98 -2.46
CA ASN A 4 13.05 -10.99 -1.54
C ASN A 4 13.42 -10.38 -0.18
N ILE A 5 13.68 -11.22 0.81
CA ILE A 5 13.95 -10.79 2.18
C ILE A 5 15.25 -9.98 2.33
N THR A 6 16.28 -10.32 1.56
CA THR A 6 17.58 -9.63 1.63
C THR A 6 17.44 -8.19 1.17
N ASP A 7 16.80 -7.99 0.02
CA ASP A 7 16.56 -6.66 -0.53
C ASP A 7 15.54 -5.87 0.29
N PHE A 8 14.56 -6.54 0.91
CA PHE A 8 13.64 -5.92 1.88
C PHE A 8 14.40 -5.32 3.06
N LYS A 9 15.35 -6.08 3.65
CA LYS A 9 16.17 -5.59 4.76
C LYS A 9 17.01 -4.38 4.33
N LEU A 10 17.63 -4.42 3.15
CA LEU A 10 18.36 -3.29 2.59
C LEU A 10 17.46 -2.07 2.36
N TYR A 11 16.23 -2.29 1.91
CA TYR A 11 15.22 -1.25 1.75
C TYR A 11 14.88 -0.60 3.10
N CYS A 12 14.62 -1.41 4.13
CA CYS A 12 14.32 -0.93 5.48
C CYS A 12 15.50 -0.12 6.07
N ASP A 13 16.73 -0.62 5.91
CA ASP A 13 17.94 0.09 6.36
C ASP A 13 18.05 1.48 5.68
N ALA A 14 17.81 1.54 4.38
CA ALA A 14 17.84 2.79 3.62
C ALA A 14 16.71 3.76 4.01
N ALA A 15 15.53 3.24 4.36
CA ALA A 15 14.38 4.01 4.80
C ALA A 15 14.42 4.40 6.29
N GLY A 16 15.34 3.81 7.06
CA GLY A 16 15.42 4.02 8.51
C GLY A 16 14.36 3.26 9.31
N TYR A 17 13.84 2.16 8.77
CA TYR A 17 12.84 1.32 9.40
C TYR A 17 13.48 0.26 10.28
N ASP A 18 13.03 0.13 11.52
CA ASP A 18 13.49 -0.90 12.44
C ASP A 18 12.69 -2.20 12.25
N TYR A 19 13.33 -3.19 11.67
CA TYR A 19 12.78 -4.54 11.47
C TYR A 19 13.39 -5.58 12.41
N SER A 20 14.24 -5.20 13.35
CA SER A 20 15.02 -6.10 14.19
C SER A 20 14.18 -7.00 15.12
N THR A 21 12.93 -6.61 15.38
CA THR A 21 11.99 -7.35 16.22
C THR A 21 11.26 -8.48 15.47
N TYR A 22 11.38 -8.54 14.13
CA TYR A 22 10.65 -9.49 13.29
C TYR A 22 11.54 -10.63 12.81
N THR A 23 10.99 -11.84 12.79
CA THR A 23 11.71 -13.00 12.25
C THR A 23 11.66 -13.03 10.72
N ASP A 24 12.60 -13.78 10.12
CA ASP A 24 12.66 -13.93 8.66
C ASP A 24 11.39 -14.59 8.09
N GLU A 25 10.75 -15.48 8.86
CA GLU A 25 9.48 -16.10 8.49
C GLU A 25 8.34 -15.07 8.49
N GLN A 26 8.29 -14.17 9.47
CA GLN A 26 7.29 -13.10 9.51
C GLN A 26 7.46 -12.13 8.33
N ILE A 27 8.69 -11.74 8.05
CA ILE A 27 9.02 -10.88 6.91
C ILE A 27 8.61 -11.56 5.59
N THR A 28 8.98 -12.83 5.40
CA THR A 28 8.63 -13.59 4.19
C THR A 28 7.11 -13.69 4.01
N TYR A 29 6.40 -13.98 5.09
CA TYR A 29 4.94 -14.04 5.07
C TYR A 29 4.31 -12.70 4.69
N THR A 30 4.78 -11.59 5.24
CA THR A 30 4.24 -10.26 4.93
C THR A 30 4.56 -9.80 3.52
N LEU A 31 5.73 -10.18 2.97
CA LEU A 31 6.07 -9.93 1.57
C LEU A 31 5.11 -10.65 0.62
N ASP A 32 4.81 -11.92 0.89
CA ASP A 32 3.84 -12.68 0.08
C ASP A 32 2.42 -12.09 0.20
N LEU A 33 2.00 -11.78 1.41
CA LEU A 33 0.70 -11.17 1.67
C LEU A 33 0.54 -9.81 0.98
N SER A 34 1.55 -8.94 1.07
CA SER A 34 1.54 -7.61 0.45
C SER A 34 1.52 -7.69 -1.07
N SER A 35 2.27 -8.63 -1.66
CA SER A 35 2.23 -8.91 -3.10
C SER A 35 0.81 -9.28 -3.56
N LYS A 36 0.16 -10.18 -2.84
CA LYS A 36 -1.21 -10.62 -3.13
C LYS A 36 -2.26 -9.53 -2.90
N LYS A 37 -2.08 -8.69 -1.88
CA LYS A 37 -2.94 -7.53 -1.62
C LYS A 37 -2.85 -6.51 -2.77
N LEU A 38 -1.64 -6.17 -3.24
CA LEU A 38 -1.44 -5.29 -4.39
C LEU A 38 -2.15 -5.82 -5.63
N ASP A 39 -1.91 -7.09 -5.95
CA ASP A 39 -2.51 -7.72 -7.12
C ASP A 39 -4.04 -7.80 -7.03
N SER A 40 -4.58 -8.12 -5.86
CA SER A 40 -6.02 -8.18 -5.64
C SER A 40 -6.67 -6.83 -5.87
N LYS A 41 -6.06 -5.77 -5.33
CA LYS A 41 -6.62 -4.41 -5.40
C LYS A 41 -6.53 -3.80 -6.80
N TYR A 42 -5.37 -3.94 -7.46
CA TYR A 42 -5.10 -3.27 -8.72
C TYR A 42 -5.19 -4.18 -9.95
N ARG A 43 -5.72 -5.40 -9.82
CA ARG A 43 -5.80 -6.40 -10.90
C ARG A 43 -6.32 -5.85 -12.22
N SER A 44 -7.39 -5.06 -12.20
CA SER A 44 -8.01 -4.49 -13.39
C SER A 44 -7.40 -3.16 -13.84
N GLN A 45 -6.46 -2.63 -13.07
CA GLN A 45 -5.86 -1.32 -13.30
C GLN A 45 -4.41 -1.41 -13.80
N TRP A 46 -3.77 -2.57 -13.70
CA TRP A 46 -2.42 -2.75 -14.19
C TRP A 46 -2.33 -2.51 -15.71
N ILE A 47 -1.31 -1.74 -16.14
CA ILE A 47 -1.00 -1.55 -17.56
C ILE A 47 -0.55 -2.86 -18.22
N GLY A 48 -0.77 -2.99 -19.52
CA GLY A 48 -0.36 -4.18 -20.30
C GLY A 48 -1.11 -5.45 -19.94
N GLU A 49 -0.55 -6.58 -20.31
CA GLU A 49 -1.12 -7.91 -20.16
C GLU A 49 -0.15 -8.83 -19.39
N ARG A 50 -0.64 -9.81 -18.65
CA ARG A 50 0.21 -10.80 -17.97
C ARG A 50 1.15 -11.47 -18.95
N ALA A 51 2.42 -11.60 -18.58
CA ALA A 51 3.43 -12.22 -19.45
C ALA A 51 3.15 -13.71 -19.69
N ASP A 52 2.66 -14.42 -18.66
CA ASP A 52 2.21 -15.80 -18.74
C ASP A 52 0.84 -15.93 -18.06
N ILE A 53 -0.08 -16.65 -18.69
CA ILE A 53 -1.42 -16.90 -18.14
C ILE A 53 -1.40 -17.72 -16.84
N ASN A 54 -0.37 -18.54 -16.65
CA ASN A 54 -0.20 -19.40 -15.48
C ASN A 54 0.60 -18.76 -14.36
N GLN A 55 1.14 -17.54 -14.54
CA GLN A 55 1.87 -16.88 -13.45
C GLN A 55 0.96 -16.61 -12.24
N GLU A 56 1.49 -16.80 -11.04
CA GLU A 56 0.74 -16.62 -9.79
C GLU A 56 0.37 -15.14 -9.55
N LEU A 57 1.31 -14.25 -9.81
CA LEU A 57 1.16 -12.80 -9.57
C LEU A 57 0.91 -12.05 -10.89
N GLU A 58 0.46 -10.80 -10.80
CA GLU A 58 0.11 -9.97 -11.97
C GLU A 58 1.33 -9.50 -12.77
N TRP A 59 2.50 -9.31 -12.16
CA TRP A 59 3.77 -9.00 -12.83
C TRP A 59 4.67 -10.25 -12.93
N ALA A 60 5.46 -10.46 -14.01
CA ALA A 60 5.79 -9.57 -15.13
C ALA A 60 4.65 -9.42 -16.17
N ARG A 61 4.68 -8.31 -16.97
CA ARG A 61 3.61 -8.00 -17.95
C ARG A 61 4.18 -7.61 -19.33
N LYS A 62 3.49 -8.01 -20.39
CA LYS A 62 3.78 -7.62 -21.79
C LYS A 62 3.07 -6.33 -22.15
N ASN A 63 3.61 -5.60 -23.13
CA ASN A 63 2.99 -4.40 -23.65
C ASN A 63 2.64 -3.38 -22.57
N ALA A 64 3.40 -3.38 -21.47
CA ALA A 64 3.20 -2.50 -20.33
C ALA A 64 3.87 -1.14 -20.62
N TYR A 65 3.09 -0.19 -21.11
CA TYR A 65 3.54 1.19 -21.34
C TYR A 65 3.10 2.06 -20.15
N GLY A 66 4.05 2.74 -19.53
CA GLY A 66 3.78 3.65 -18.41
C GLY A 66 2.70 4.66 -18.77
N SER A 67 1.70 4.78 -17.92
CA SER A 67 0.50 5.58 -18.19
C SER A 67 0.79 7.09 -18.28
N HIS A 68 1.89 7.54 -17.66
CA HIS A 68 2.33 8.93 -17.62
C HIS A 68 3.58 9.16 -18.46
N THR A 69 4.53 8.23 -18.39
CA THR A 69 5.83 8.36 -19.06
C THR A 69 5.83 7.79 -20.48
N GLY A 70 4.90 6.87 -20.81
CA GLY A 70 4.91 6.10 -22.05
C GLY A 70 6.09 5.13 -22.17
N ARG A 71 6.89 4.95 -21.10
CA ARG A 71 8.02 4.02 -21.08
C ARG A 71 7.52 2.59 -21.20
N LEU A 72 8.17 1.80 -22.05
CA LEU A 72 7.93 0.35 -22.11
C LEU A 72 8.69 -0.35 -20.99
N TYR A 73 7.98 -1.09 -20.17
CA TYR A 73 8.55 -1.96 -19.15
C TYR A 73 8.93 -3.33 -19.72
N ALA A 74 9.99 -3.94 -19.21
CA ALA A 74 10.46 -5.24 -19.65
C ALA A 74 9.42 -6.33 -19.32
N SER A 75 9.23 -7.27 -20.25
CA SER A 75 8.19 -8.31 -20.12
C SER A 75 8.63 -9.54 -19.31
N ASP A 76 9.87 -9.58 -18.90
CA ASP A 76 10.51 -10.69 -18.19
C ASP A 76 10.91 -10.35 -16.74
N SER A 77 10.60 -9.16 -16.31
CA SER A 77 10.98 -8.67 -14.97
C SER A 77 9.85 -7.91 -14.27
N VAL A 78 9.94 -7.87 -12.96
CA VAL A 78 9.06 -7.06 -12.12
C VAL A 78 9.70 -5.68 -11.97
N PRO A 79 8.97 -4.58 -12.26
CA PRO A 79 9.50 -3.23 -12.05
C PRO A 79 9.87 -2.96 -10.59
N ASN A 80 10.94 -2.21 -10.36
CA ASN A 80 11.37 -1.83 -9.02
C ASN A 80 10.27 -1.09 -8.23
N ASP A 81 9.42 -0.34 -8.92
CA ASP A 81 8.31 0.38 -8.30
C ASP A 81 7.28 -0.58 -7.67
N VAL A 82 7.02 -1.74 -8.30
CA VAL A 82 6.16 -2.80 -7.72
C VAL A 82 6.85 -3.43 -6.51
N ILE A 83 8.17 -3.67 -6.61
CA ILE A 83 8.95 -4.25 -5.52
C ILE A 83 9.00 -3.29 -4.33
N ASN A 84 9.30 -2.02 -4.55
CA ASN A 84 9.36 -1.00 -3.50
C ASN A 84 7.99 -0.77 -2.85
N SER A 85 6.92 -0.74 -3.63
CA SER A 85 5.55 -0.68 -3.11
C SER A 85 5.23 -1.88 -2.21
N THR A 86 5.69 -3.08 -2.62
CA THR A 86 5.53 -4.30 -1.80
C THR A 86 6.32 -4.20 -0.51
N TYR A 87 7.55 -3.70 -0.54
CA TYR A 87 8.37 -3.54 0.66
C TYR A 87 7.76 -2.56 1.65
N GLU A 88 7.32 -1.41 1.17
CA GLU A 88 6.65 -0.41 2.01
C GLU A 88 5.39 -0.97 2.66
N LEU A 89 4.51 -1.61 1.88
CA LEU A 89 3.33 -2.26 2.41
C LEU A 89 3.65 -3.38 3.41
N SER A 90 4.71 -4.15 3.16
CA SER A 90 5.12 -5.23 4.07
C SER A 90 5.57 -4.68 5.41
N PHE A 91 6.30 -3.57 5.41
CA PHE A 91 6.68 -2.90 6.65
C PHE A 91 5.45 -2.37 7.39
N GLN A 92 4.51 -1.71 6.69
CA GLN A 92 3.27 -1.22 7.29
C GLN A 92 2.39 -2.35 7.86
N VAL A 93 2.42 -3.54 7.26
CA VAL A 93 1.76 -4.73 7.79
C VAL A 93 2.47 -5.23 9.05
N LEU A 94 3.81 -5.26 9.07
CA LEU A 94 4.59 -5.65 10.25
C LEU A 94 4.38 -4.69 11.42
N ASP A 95 4.38 -3.39 11.14
CA ASP A 95 4.15 -2.34 12.14
C ASP A 95 2.68 -2.22 12.60
N GLY A 96 1.78 -3.00 12.00
CA GLY A 96 0.36 -3.06 12.37
C GLY A 96 -0.48 -1.89 11.86
N VAL A 97 0.05 -1.03 11.01
CA VAL A 97 -0.68 0.09 10.39
C VAL A 97 -1.67 -0.43 9.36
N VAL A 98 -1.25 -1.40 8.54
CA VAL A 98 -2.11 -2.11 7.59
C VAL A 98 -2.41 -3.50 8.14
N ARG A 99 -3.67 -3.89 8.18
CA ARG A 99 -4.08 -5.20 8.69
C ARG A 99 -3.56 -6.33 7.81
N GLY A 100 -2.51 -6.97 8.31
CA GLY A 100 -1.96 -8.18 7.68
C GLY A 100 -2.48 -9.44 8.33
N VAL A 101 -2.42 -9.48 9.65
CA VAL A 101 -2.90 -10.58 10.51
C VAL A 101 -3.25 -9.99 11.87
N VAL A 102 -4.53 -10.08 12.20
CA VAL A 102 -5.07 -10.00 13.55
C VAL A 102 -4.29 -9.10 14.53
N SER A 103 -4.42 -7.80 14.40
CA SER A 103 -4.30 -6.91 15.56
C SER A 103 -5.71 -6.60 16.03
N THR A 104 -6.06 -7.09 17.21
CA THR A 104 -7.38 -6.93 17.83
C THR A 104 -7.57 -5.58 18.51
N SER A 105 -6.83 -4.56 18.12
CA SER A 105 -6.99 -3.23 18.68
C SER A 105 -7.68 -2.30 17.66
N PRO A 106 -8.93 -1.89 17.92
CA PRO A 106 -9.55 -0.87 17.09
C PRO A 106 -8.79 0.44 17.31
N GLY A 107 -8.11 0.92 16.28
CA GLY A 107 -7.43 2.21 16.27
C GLY A 107 -8.44 3.35 16.28
N ALA A 108 -8.99 3.67 17.45
CA ALA A 108 -9.75 4.88 17.61
C ALA A 108 -8.79 6.07 17.66
N THR A 109 -8.88 6.98 16.70
CA THR A 109 -8.09 8.21 16.70
C THR A 109 -8.62 9.16 17.79
N ILE A 110 -7.77 9.55 18.73
CA ILE A 110 -8.13 10.50 19.79
C ILE A 110 -8.27 11.90 19.17
N LYS A 111 -9.48 12.43 19.15
CA LYS A 111 -9.78 13.77 18.61
C LYS A 111 -9.33 14.89 19.53
N SER A 112 -9.51 14.71 20.82
CA SER A 112 -9.01 15.65 21.82
C SER A 112 -8.83 14.98 23.19
N GLU A 113 -7.80 15.37 23.89
CA GLU A 113 -7.58 15.00 25.29
C GLU A 113 -7.67 16.26 26.15
N LYS A 114 -8.73 16.39 26.95
CA LYS A 114 -8.83 17.47 27.93
C LYS A 114 -8.28 16.98 29.27
N LYS A 115 -7.14 17.50 29.67
CA LYS A 115 -6.64 17.36 31.04
C LYS A 115 -7.15 18.51 31.89
N SER A 116 -8.00 18.25 32.84
CA SER A 116 -8.33 19.21 33.90
C SER A 116 -7.37 19.05 35.06
N LEU A 117 -6.69 20.14 35.46
CA LEU A 117 -5.68 20.14 36.53
C LEU A 117 -6.26 20.47 37.90
N VAL A 118 -7.58 20.48 38.10
CA VAL A 118 -8.20 20.80 39.39
C VAL A 118 -9.19 19.73 39.80
N SER A 119 -8.93 19.15 40.98
CA SER A 119 -9.79 18.38 41.88
C SER A 119 -11.07 17.76 41.29
N GLY A 120 -10.93 16.56 40.80
CA GLY A 120 -12.00 15.77 40.19
C GLY A 120 -11.57 15.31 38.80
N MET A 121 -10.59 14.39 38.75
CA MET A 121 -10.02 13.94 37.48
C MET A 121 -11.06 13.22 36.63
N PHE A 122 -11.66 13.92 35.69
CA PHE A 122 -12.31 13.31 34.53
C PHE A 122 -11.36 13.42 33.34
N LYS A 123 -10.87 12.29 32.87
CA LYS A 123 -10.21 12.19 31.58
C LYS A 123 -11.29 11.96 30.55
N GLU A 124 -11.76 13.04 29.91
CA GLU A 124 -12.66 12.92 28.78
C GLU A 124 -11.82 12.75 27.51
N VAL A 125 -11.91 11.59 26.92
CA VAL A 125 -11.28 11.28 25.63
C VAL A 125 -12.39 11.25 24.60
N GLU A 126 -12.45 12.28 23.78
CA GLU A 126 -13.39 12.35 22.66
C GLU A 126 -12.75 11.67 21.45
N TYR A 127 -13.35 10.58 21.01
CA TYR A 127 -12.95 9.89 19.77
C TYR A 127 -13.65 10.54 18.60
N THR A 128 -12.93 10.79 17.52
CA THR A 128 -13.58 11.14 16.26
C THR A 128 -14.44 9.97 15.83
N SER A 129 -15.70 10.23 15.44
CA SER A 129 -16.42 9.40 14.46
C SER A 129 -15.69 9.53 13.12
N GLY A 130 -14.41 9.17 13.11
CA GLY A 130 -13.54 9.16 11.94
C GLY A 130 -13.78 7.90 11.13
N LEU A 131 -13.22 7.87 9.97
CA LEU A 131 -13.16 6.74 9.05
C LEU A 131 -13.15 5.41 9.80
N SER A 132 -13.92 4.44 9.33
CA SER A 132 -13.86 3.10 9.89
C SER A 132 -12.42 2.59 9.84
N PRO A 133 -12.03 1.62 10.68
CA PRO A 133 -10.69 1.04 10.61
C PRO A 133 -10.32 0.55 9.20
N GLU A 134 -11.32 0.07 8.46
CA GLU A 134 -11.18 -0.36 7.06
C GLU A 134 -10.89 0.82 6.11
N ASP A 135 -11.55 1.96 6.31
CA ASP A 135 -11.31 3.15 5.50
C ASP A 135 -9.92 3.74 5.77
N GLN A 136 -9.45 3.70 7.02
CA GLN A 136 -8.10 4.14 7.38
C GLN A 136 -7.04 3.23 6.76
N GLU A 137 -7.22 1.91 6.81
CA GLU A 137 -6.33 0.94 6.16
C GLU A 137 -6.30 1.17 4.64
N ASN A 138 -7.44 1.37 4.02
CA ASN A 138 -7.53 1.65 2.60
C ASN A 138 -6.83 2.96 2.23
N GLN A 139 -6.98 4.01 3.03
CA GLN A 139 -6.30 5.28 2.79
C GLN A 139 -4.78 5.16 2.85
N VAL A 140 -4.24 4.46 3.85
CA VAL A 140 -2.79 4.21 3.95
C VAL A 140 -2.31 3.38 2.78
N PHE A 141 -3.04 2.33 2.43
CA PHE A 141 -2.71 1.46 1.30
C PHE A 141 -2.69 2.24 -0.02
N ASP A 142 -3.70 3.07 -0.28
CA ASP A 142 -3.77 3.87 -1.51
C ASP A 142 -2.63 4.89 -1.59
N THR A 143 -2.31 5.56 -0.49
CA THR A 143 -1.20 6.52 -0.44
C THR A 143 0.14 5.87 -0.79
N ILE A 144 0.42 4.69 -0.23
CA ILE A 144 1.65 3.94 -0.51
C ILE A 144 1.68 3.47 -1.97
N ALA A 145 0.56 2.91 -2.45
CA ALA A 145 0.46 2.44 -3.81
C ALA A 145 0.59 3.59 -4.82
N GLU A 146 -0.06 4.72 -4.58
CA GLU A 146 0.06 5.91 -5.43
C GLU A 146 1.48 6.44 -5.50
N LEU A 147 2.24 6.37 -4.40
CA LEU A 147 3.63 6.83 -4.36
C LEU A 147 4.52 6.13 -5.39
N TYR A 148 4.33 4.82 -5.56
CA TYR A 148 5.18 3.99 -6.42
C TYR A 148 4.51 3.58 -7.73
N LEU A 149 3.20 3.36 -7.71
CA LEU A 149 2.50 2.66 -8.79
C LEU A 149 1.82 3.58 -9.81
N PHE A 150 1.87 4.91 -9.63
CA PHE A 150 1.12 5.86 -10.45
C PHE A 150 1.33 5.69 -11.97
N ASP A 151 2.55 5.30 -12.39
CA ASP A 151 2.88 5.08 -13.82
C ASP A 151 2.53 3.67 -14.31
N LEU A 152 2.36 2.74 -13.38
CA LEU A 152 2.09 1.32 -13.64
C LEU A 152 0.59 0.98 -13.64
N LEU A 153 -0.25 1.94 -13.26
CA LEU A 153 -1.69 1.79 -13.27
C LEU A 153 -2.30 2.53 -14.44
N THR A 154 -3.34 1.94 -15.03
CA THR A 154 -4.13 2.62 -16.07
C THR A 154 -4.74 3.87 -15.45
N ARG A 155 -4.71 4.98 -16.17
CA ARG A 155 -5.43 6.19 -15.76
C ARG A 155 -6.89 5.82 -15.59
N GLY A 156 -7.35 5.77 -14.35
CA GLY A 156 -8.77 5.63 -14.07
C GLY A 156 -9.49 6.73 -14.84
N SER A 157 -10.52 6.39 -15.55
CA SER A 157 -11.45 7.36 -16.11
C SER A 157 -12.22 7.98 -14.95
N SER A 158 -11.52 8.76 -14.13
CA SER A 158 -12.16 9.60 -13.13
C SER A 158 -12.95 10.64 -13.88
N GLY A 159 -14.24 10.46 -13.89
CA GLY A 159 -15.35 11.26 -14.28
C GLY A 159 -15.08 12.56 -15.00
N GLY A 160 -15.55 12.62 -16.26
CA GLY A 160 -16.20 13.78 -16.77
C GLY A 160 -15.44 15.09 -16.76
N PHE A 161 -14.54 15.29 -17.72
CA PHE A 161 -14.37 16.63 -18.25
C PHE A 161 -15.67 16.99 -18.96
N THR A 162 -16.50 17.73 -18.25
CA THR A 162 -17.61 18.45 -18.85
C THR A 162 -17.00 19.43 -19.86
N THR A 163 -17.04 19.06 -21.14
CA THR A 163 -16.72 20.01 -22.20
C THR A 163 -17.74 21.14 -22.11
N CYS A 164 -17.30 22.28 -21.60
CA CYS A 164 -18.04 23.53 -21.79
C CYS A 164 -18.14 23.79 -23.30
N LYS A 165 -19.30 23.48 -23.88
CA LYS A 165 -19.65 24.04 -25.18
C LYS A 165 -19.70 25.56 -25.02
N LYS A 166 -18.76 26.26 -25.68
CA LYS A 166 -18.94 27.69 -25.97
C LYS A 166 -20.16 27.83 -26.91
N LEU A 167 -21.14 28.57 -26.44
CA LEU A 167 -22.15 29.17 -27.30
C LEU A 167 -21.54 30.32 -28.09
#